data_dd7e041cdbac9da8e31569c70e6c6d0d
#
_entry.id   dd7e041cdbac9da8e31569c70e6c6d0d
#
_cell.length_a   1.000
_cell.length_b   1.000
_cell.length_c   1.000
_cell.angle_alpha   90.00
_cell.angle_beta   90.00
_cell.angle_gamma   90.00
#
_symmetry.space_group_name_H-M   'P 1'
#
loop_
_entity.id
_entity.type
_entity.pdbx_description
1 polymer ?
#
loop_
_entity_poly.entity_id
_entity_poly.type
_entity_poly.pdbx_seq_one_letter_code
_entity_poly.pdbx_strand_id
1 'polypeptide(L)'
;TEDFSPLPSLETFPSPSLSGRAQKIWQSLPPETFSELSKPQLESLADLLETRLVESDKGALPWICRDRTTPRAMATALHQIEQAIAQNSVGILATQFLGSGKWTKVASGTPKANKQGNPVTVTWSIVPDGTSAPGLGTTPSAPSDLRAWLSGIYGNNPSGIPSEQPWFQLVSRVFEAMEENSGLSFVYEENDDGASIITSNQGQLGLRGDIRISARAIDGSGNPDDQSNTLGFAYAPNFGDIILDSADPFYDDTILNSIGLFNALTHELGHALGLSHVCPLNETKLMEPLISRAFRGPQYDEFYSLQRQYGDELEEASGGNDNDATTRATALTLDAEGFLERAWLSIDDNKDIDYYSFSAKRLDQIQVAVNPGSENYAEGPATQNCNTSATFNASSQQNLTIDLLDVNGRTILASAVAAEIGEIEILSGYQFEADGTYFLRVNGGNTNSSQIYTLFLNVSGAPAFPEINLIRQDIVAESGIVKNSRLDDGETIKVQLELSNTGEVATTNFTANLSGPDGVTFFPSQIDLEDIP
;
A
#
# COMPACT_ATOMS: atom_id res chain seq x y z
N THR A 1 31.31 23.24 30.94
CA THR A 1 30.04 23.94 31.08
C THR A 1 29.65 24.41 29.71
N GLU A 2 28.91 23.58 29.01
CA GLU A 2 28.26 23.93 27.74
C GLU A 2 27.11 24.87 28.07
N ASP A 3 27.14 26.01 27.49
CA ASP A 3 26.18 27.11 27.64
C ASP A 3 24.91 26.72 26.87
N PHE A 4 23.94 26.12 27.54
CA PHE A 4 22.61 25.88 26.99
C PHE A 4 21.87 27.22 26.93
N SER A 5 22.00 27.92 25.83
CA SER A 5 21.08 29.02 25.52
C SER A 5 19.66 28.39 25.42
N PRO A 6 18.66 28.92 26.13
CA PRO A 6 17.29 28.41 26.00
C PRO A 6 16.82 28.59 24.55
N LEU A 7 16.20 27.54 23.99
CA LEU A 7 15.53 27.61 22.70
C LEU A 7 14.61 28.85 22.65
N PRO A 8 14.58 29.61 21.54
CA PRO A 8 13.70 30.77 21.44
C PRO A 8 12.26 30.32 21.67
N SER A 9 11.58 31.00 22.60
CA SER A 9 10.15 30.78 22.84
C SER A 9 9.37 31.11 21.55
N LEU A 10 8.28 30.39 21.29
CA LEU A 10 7.36 30.62 20.16
C LEU A 10 6.91 32.08 20.00
N GLU A 11 7.07 32.92 21.03
CA GLU A 11 6.80 34.35 21.02
C GLU A 11 7.79 35.19 20.19
N THR A 12 8.92 34.62 19.76
CA THR A 12 9.95 35.33 18.98
C THR A 12 9.79 35.18 17.46
N PHE A 13 8.95 34.28 17.00
CA PHE A 13 8.60 34.22 15.59
C PHE A 13 7.37 35.10 15.32
N PRO A 14 7.42 36.01 14.31
CA PRO A 14 6.22 36.74 13.91
C PRO A 14 5.18 35.69 13.46
N SER A 15 4.21 35.43 14.32
CA SER A 15 3.08 34.58 13.96
C SER A 15 2.39 35.22 12.77
N PRO A 16 2.27 34.55 11.62
CA PRO A 16 1.38 35.00 10.58
C PRO A 16 -0.01 35.19 11.18
N SER A 17 -0.84 36.03 10.57
CA SER A 17 -2.21 36.29 11.04
C SER A 17 -3.10 35.04 10.81
N LEU A 18 -2.91 34.01 11.61
CA LEU A 18 -3.64 32.75 11.53
C LEU A 18 -5.06 32.89 12.12
N SER A 19 -6.04 32.25 11.51
CA SER A 19 -7.39 32.08 12.08
C SER A 19 -7.33 31.35 13.43
N GLY A 20 -8.35 31.52 14.25
CA GLY A 20 -8.36 30.92 15.59
C GLY A 20 -8.19 29.40 15.61
N ARG A 21 -8.59 28.66 14.54
CA ARG A 21 -8.40 27.21 14.39
C ARG A 21 -6.97 26.89 13.93
N ALA A 22 -6.49 27.58 12.93
CA ALA A 22 -5.11 27.44 12.46
C ALA A 22 -4.11 27.77 13.56
N GLN A 23 -4.35 28.81 14.34
CA GLN A 23 -3.53 29.16 15.49
C GLN A 23 -3.46 28.05 16.54
N LYS A 24 -4.58 27.38 16.84
CA LYS A 24 -4.59 26.23 17.77
C LYS A 24 -3.74 25.07 17.26
N ILE A 25 -3.88 24.72 15.97
CA ILE A 25 -3.07 23.67 15.35
C ILE A 25 -1.61 24.04 15.38
N TRP A 26 -1.27 25.25 14.92
CA TRP A 26 0.10 25.76 14.94
C TRP A 26 0.75 25.69 16.31
N GLN A 27 0.02 26.09 17.36
CA GLN A 27 0.49 26.06 18.75
C GLN A 27 0.58 24.63 19.34
N SER A 28 -0.10 23.66 18.74
CA SER A 28 -0.05 22.26 19.17
C SER A 28 1.14 21.49 18.59
N LEU A 29 1.79 22.02 17.56
CA LEU A 29 2.97 21.39 16.96
C LEU A 29 4.21 21.56 17.86
N PRO A 30 5.11 20.57 17.87
CA PRO A 30 6.35 20.65 18.64
C PRO A 30 7.19 21.87 18.18
N PRO A 31 7.80 22.65 19.09
CA PRO A 31 8.63 23.80 18.73
C PRO A 31 9.76 23.47 17.75
N GLU A 32 10.33 22.28 17.84
CA GLU A 32 11.37 21.76 16.96
C GLU A 32 10.91 21.66 15.50
N THR A 33 9.61 21.54 15.23
CA THR A 33 9.01 21.57 13.89
C THR A 33 9.47 22.80 13.08
N PHE A 34 9.64 23.91 13.75
CA PHE A 34 9.89 25.20 13.14
C PHE A 34 11.35 25.68 13.26
N SER A 35 12.16 25.00 14.06
CA SER A 35 13.50 25.48 14.47
C SER A 35 14.51 25.60 13.32
N GLU A 36 14.35 24.80 12.27
CA GLU A 36 15.26 24.79 11.11
C GLU A 36 14.68 25.51 9.89
N LEU A 37 13.49 26.11 10.01
CA LEU A 37 12.81 26.76 8.90
C LEU A 37 13.12 28.25 8.82
N SER A 38 13.32 28.74 7.61
CA SER A 38 13.45 30.15 7.33
C SER A 38 12.11 30.89 7.45
N LYS A 39 12.17 32.22 7.57
CA LYS A 39 10.95 33.03 7.65
C LYS A 39 10.00 32.84 6.46
N PRO A 40 10.46 32.82 5.18
CA PRO A 40 9.57 32.53 4.05
C PRO A 40 8.91 31.15 4.12
N GLN A 41 9.64 30.13 4.57
CA GLN A 41 9.08 28.78 4.75
C GLN A 41 7.99 28.75 5.83
N LEU A 42 8.17 29.47 6.94
CA LEU A 42 7.15 29.59 7.99
C LEU A 42 5.91 30.33 7.49
N GLU A 43 6.07 31.39 6.70
CA GLU A 43 4.96 32.12 6.09
C GLU A 43 4.17 31.23 5.12
N SER A 44 4.86 30.47 4.26
CA SER A 44 4.24 29.52 3.34
C SER A 44 3.50 28.40 4.07
N LEU A 45 4.08 27.82 5.12
CA LEU A 45 3.41 26.81 5.96
C LEU A 45 2.14 27.34 6.61
N ALA A 46 2.15 28.59 7.06
CA ALA A 46 0.98 29.20 7.67
C ALA A 46 -0.15 29.43 6.67
N ASP A 47 0.17 29.92 5.49
CA ASP A 47 -0.79 30.08 4.40
C ASP A 47 -1.37 28.75 3.94
N LEU A 48 -0.52 27.72 3.85
CA LEU A 48 -0.94 26.37 3.54
C LEU A 48 -1.91 25.83 4.61
N LEU A 49 -1.59 25.99 5.89
CA LEU A 49 -2.46 25.54 6.99
C LEU A 49 -3.84 26.18 6.92
N GLU A 50 -3.92 27.49 6.71
CA GLU A 50 -5.22 28.19 6.57
C GLU A 50 -6.04 27.65 5.41
N THR A 51 -5.39 27.48 4.26
CA THR A 51 -6.05 26.98 3.05
C THR A 51 -6.56 25.55 3.24
N ARG A 52 -5.73 24.69 3.80
CA ARG A 52 -6.07 23.29 4.06
C ARG A 52 -7.25 23.14 5.04
N LEU A 53 -7.34 24.02 6.02
CA LEU A 53 -8.48 24.04 6.92
C LEU A 53 -9.77 24.42 6.21
N VAL A 54 -9.74 25.38 5.28
CA VAL A 54 -10.91 25.74 4.46
C VAL A 54 -11.34 24.57 3.56
N GLU A 55 -10.40 23.84 3.00
CA GLU A 55 -10.67 22.65 2.18
C GLU A 55 -11.21 21.50 3.03
N SER A 56 -10.62 21.26 4.20
CA SER A 56 -11.12 20.27 5.15
C SER A 56 -12.57 20.52 5.56
N ASP A 57 -12.96 21.78 5.75
CA ASP A 57 -14.34 22.15 6.09
C ASP A 57 -15.33 21.87 4.94
N LYS A 58 -14.85 21.77 3.71
CA LYS A 58 -15.63 21.34 2.53
C LYS A 58 -15.69 19.82 2.38
N GLY A 59 -15.01 19.08 3.25
CA GLY A 59 -14.93 17.63 3.20
C GLY A 59 -13.90 17.08 2.18
N ALA A 60 -13.12 17.95 1.56
CA ALA A 60 -12.08 17.60 0.60
C ALA A 60 -10.72 18.07 1.11
N LEU A 61 -9.94 17.15 1.66
CA LEU A 61 -8.57 17.43 2.10
C LEU A 61 -7.59 16.84 1.09
N PRO A 62 -6.86 17.67 0.31
CA PRO A 62 -5.83 17.16 -0.59
C PRO A 62 -4.58 16.79 0.19
N TRP A 63 -3.93 15.70 -0.21
CA TRP A 63 -2.60 15.29 0.22
C TRP A 63 -1.60 15.72 -0.87
N ILE A 64 -0.40 16.11 -0.48
CA ILE A 64 0.57 16.73 -1.41
C ILE A 64 1.88 15.97 -1.35
N CYS A 65 2.30 15.39 -2.46
CA CYS A 65 3.64 14.82 -2.60
C CYS A 65 4.65 15.83 -3.14
N ARG A 66 5.94 15.60 -2.82
CA ARG A 66 7.02 16.51 -3.15
C ARG A 66 8.25 15.79 -3.66
N ASP A 67 9.05 16.53 -4.43
CA ASP A 67 10.37 16.09 -4.82
C ASP A 67 11.33 16.11 -3.61
N ARG A 68 12.35 15.28 -3.66
CA ARG A 68 13.40 15.18 -2.64
C ARG A 68 14.33 16.40 -2.58
N THR A 69 14.23 17.32 -3.52
CA THR A 69 14.88 18.65 -3.41
C THR A 69 14.23 19.52 -2.34
N THR A 70 12.99 19.19 -1.92
CA THR A 70 12.35 19.82 -0.76
C THR A 70 13.18 19.56 0.50
N PRO A 71 13.58 20.60 1.24
CA PRO A 71 14.34 20.41 2.47
C PRO A 71 13.61 19.50 3.47
N ARG A 72 14.35 18.60 4.09
CA ARG A 72 13.79 17.62 5.03
C ARG A 72 12.99 18.27 6.17
N ALA A 73 13.48 19.39 6.70
CA ALA A 73 12.78 20.13 7.74
C ALA A 73 11.41 20.63 7.26
N MET A 74 11.34 21.12 6.02
CA MET A 74 10.08 21.54 5.39
C MET A 74 9.12 20.37 5.19
N ALA A 75 9.61 19.24 4.66
CA ALA A 75 8.81 18.03 4.48
C ALA A 75 8.26 17.49 5.81
N THR A 76 9.08 17.51 6.87
CA THR A 76 8.66 17.12 8.23
C THR A 76 7.57 18.04 8.77
N ALA A 77 7.74 19.35 8.63
CA ALA A 77 6.76 20.32 9.11
C ALA A 77 5.43 20.21 8.38
N LEU A 78 5.46 20.03 7.06
CA LEU A 78 4.27 19.80 6.24
C LEU A 78 3.54 18.54 6.65
N HIS A 79 4.26 17.43 6.83
CA HIS A 79 3.68 16.18 7.34
C HIS A 79 2.99 16.37 8.70
N GLN A 80 3.62 17.04 9.65
CA GLN A 80 3.04 17.29 10.96
C GLN A 80 1.78 18.17 10.91
N ILE A 81 1.75 19.17 10.03
CA ILE A 81 0.56 20.00 9.79
C ILE A 81 -0.58 19.15 9.21
N GLU A 82 -0.29 18.35 8.20
CA GLU A 82 -1.28 17.47 7.57
C GLU A 82 -1.89 16.50 8.58
N GLN A 83 -1.07 15.87 9.40
CA GLN A 83 -1.52 15.00 10.49
C GLN A 83 -2.40 15.74 11.52
N ALA A 84 -1.99 16.92 11.93
CA ALA A 84 -2.75 17.71 12.90
C ALA A 84 -4.12 18.15 12.33
N ILE A 85 -4.21 18.46 11.05
CA ILE A 85 -5.47 18.77 10.39
C ILE A 85 -6.37 17.53 10.33
N ALA A 86 -5.84 16.38 9.90
CA ALA A 86 -6.57 15.13 9.81
C ALA A 86 -7.16 14.71 11.17
N GLN A 87 -6.39 14.78 12.24
CA GLN A 87 -6.84 14.48 13.60
C GLN A 87 -7.96 15.40 14.09
N ASN A 88 -7.90 16.68 13.73
CA ASN A 88 -8.92 17.66 14.14
C ASN A 88 -10.19 17.64 13.29
N SER A 89 -10.14 17.03 12.10
CA SER A 89 -11.25 17.10 11.13
C SER A 89 -12.20 15.91 11.19
N VAL A 90 -11.74 14.71 11.59
CA VAL A 90 -12.51 13.48 11.41
C VAL A 90 -12.64 12.65 12.71
N GLY A 91 -12.06 13.05 13.82
CA GLY A 91 -12.09 12.24 15.06
C GLY A 91 -11.43 10.85 14.91
N ILE A 92 -10.50 10.73 13.99
CA ILE A 92 -9.79 9.48 13.69
C ILE A 92 -8.90 9.17 14.89
N LEU A 93 -9.15 8.02 15.50
CA LEU A 93 -8.23 7.45 16.48
C LEU A 93 -6.86 7.31 15.80
N ALA A 94 -5.84 7.88 16.44
CA ALA A 94 -4.45 7.71 16.02
C ALA A 94 -4.08 6.22 16.15
N THR A 95 -4.29 5.47 15.09
CA THR A 95 -3.74 4.13 14.92
C THR A 95 -2.42 4.28 14.16
N GLN A 96 -1.49 3.38 14.38
CA GLN A 96 -0.18 3.37 13.74
C GLN A 96 -0.26 3.40 12.20
N PHE A 97 -1.37 2.97 11.64
CA PHE A 97 -1.69 3.00 10.21
C PHE A 97 -2.72 4.10 9.97
N LEU A 98 -2.27 5.23 9.48
CA LEU A 98 -3.13 6.39 9.25
C LEU A 98 -3.86 6.25 7.92
N GLY A 99 -5.02 5.61 7.96
CA GLY A 99 -5.97 5.72 6.88
C GLY A 99 -6.78 7.04 6.98
N SER A 100 -6.83 7.82 5.91
CA SER A 100 -7.72 8.99 5.81
C SER A 100 -9.17 8.61 5.51
N GLY A 101 -9.51 7.33 5.64
CA GLY A 101 -10.81 6.74 5.34
C GLY A 101 -10.74 5.73 4.21
N LYS A 102 -11.88 5.19 3.83
CA LYS A 102 -12.00 4.28 2.69
C LYS A 102 -13.16 4.68 1.78
N TRP A 103 -13.20 4.13 0.59
CA TRP A 103 -14.31 4.32 -0.34
C TRP A 103 -15.60 3.75 0.25
N THR A 104 -16.63 4.57 0.36
CA THR A 104 -17.96 4.20 0.83
C THR A 104 -19.02 4.31 -0.25
N LYS A 105 -18.70 5.04 -1.34
CA LYS A 105 -19.54 5.21 -2.52
C LYS A 105 -18.66 5.15 -3.76
N VAL A 106 -19.02 4.32 -4.70
CA VAL A 106 -18.33 4.13 -5.98
C VAL A 106 -19.35 3.99 -7.11
N ALA A 107 -18.94 4.29 -8.34
CA ALA A 107 -19.79 4.23 -9.53
C ALA A 107 -20.34 2.82 -9.80
N SER A 108 -19.59 1.78 -9.44
CA SER A 108 -19.98 0.37 -9.56
C SER A 108 -21.10 -0.04 -8.60
N GLY A 109 -21.42 0.78 -7.61
CA GLY A 109 -22.42 0.53 -6.58
C GLY A 109 -21.88 0.88 -5.18
N THR A 110 -22.75 0.89 -4.19
CA THR A 110 -22.32 1.13 -2.81
C THR A 110 -21.62 -0.12 -2.28
N PRO A 111 -20.41 -0.02 -1.74
CA PRO A 111 -19.78 -1.15 -1.04
C PRO A 111 -20.72 -1.73 0.01
N LYS A 112 -20.87 -3.06 0.06
CA LYS A 112 -21.87 -3.74 0.88
C LYS A 112 -21.75 -3.47 2.37
N ALA A 113 -20.57 -3.13 2.84
CA ALA A 113 -20.33 -2.73 4.21
C ALA A 113 -19.14 -1.76 4.28
N ASN A 114 -19.31 -0.67 5.02
CA ASN A 114 -18.20 0.23 5.37
C ASN A 114 -17.44 -0.35 6.58
N LYS A 115 -16.93 -1.57 6.45
CA LYS A 115 -16.13 -2.25 7.46
C LYS A 115 -14.68 -2.30 7.03
N GLN A 116 -13.78 -2.46 7.99
CA GLN A 116 -12.39 -2.83 7.76
C GLN A 116 -12.36 -4.12 6.94
N GLY A 117 -11.38 -4.26 6.05
CA GLY A 117 -11.18 -5.43 5.23
C GLY A 117 -12.10 -5.61 4.01
N ASN A 118 -13.23 -4.93 3.93
CA ASN A 118 -14.14 -5.16 2.82
C ASN A 118 -13.60 -4.68 1.47
N PRO A 119 -13.59 -5.53 0.43
CA PRO A 119 -13.16 -5.20 -0.92
C PRO A 119 -14.00 -4.10 -1.57
N VAL A 120 -13.42 -3.42 -2.56
CA VAL A 120 -14.12 -2.39 -3.33
C VAL A 120 -13.64 -2.35 -4.77
N THR A 121 -14.58 -2.21 -5.71
CA THR A 121 -14.28 -1.92 -7.11
C THR A 121 -14.42 -0.43 -7.36
N VAL A 122 -13.31 0.23 -7.71
CA VAL A 122 -13.23 1.67 -7.96
C VAL A 122 -13.03 1.91 -9.46
N THR A 123 -13.79 2.81 -10.04
CA THR A 123 -13.58 3.21 -11.43
C THR A 123 -12.60 4.37 -11.54
N TRP A 124 -11.83 4.44 -12.62
CA TRP A 124 -10.93 5.56 -12.86
C TRP A 124 -10.99 6.05 -14.29
N SER A 125 -10.74 7.34 -14.51
CA SER A 125 -10.74 7.95 -15.83
C SER A 125 -9.63 8.99 -15.98
N ILE A 126 -9.33 9.33 -17.23
CA ILE A 126 -8.39 10.38 -17.62
C ILE A 126 -9.18 11.54 -18.19
N VAL A 127 -9.13 12.68 -17.49
CA VAL A 127 -9.91 13.85 -17.93
C VAL A 127 -9.48 14.36 -19.31
N PRO A 128 -10.37 14.93 -20.12
CA PRO A 128 -9.99 15.66 -21.32
C PRO A 128 -9.14 16.88 -20.99
N ASP A 129 -8.20 17.23 -21.87
CA ASP A 129 -7.51 18.51 -21.75
C ASP A 129 -8.51 19.67 -21.81
N GLY A 130 -8.26 20.70 -21.00
CA GLY A 130 -9.19 21.81 -20.80
C GLY A 130 -10.15 21.65 -19.62
N THR A 131 -10.25 20.44 -19.04
CA THR A 131 -11.02 20.24 -17.81
C THR A 131 -10.47 21.12 -16.70
N SER A 132 -11.35 21.84 -16.00
CA SER A 132 -10.93 22.72 -14.89
C SER A 132 -10.43 21.89 -13.70
N ALA A 133 -9.14 21.98 -13.42
CA ALA A 133 -8.48 21.37 -12.28
C ALA A 133 -8.15 22.41 -11.19
N PRO A 134 -8.34 22.10 -9.91
CA PRO A 134 -8.08 23.05 -8.82
C PRO A 134 -6.57 23.35 -8.72
N GLY A 135 -6.26 24.50 -8.09
CA GLY A 135 -4.91 24.80 -7.64
C GLY A 135 -4.75 24.48 -6.17
N LEU A 136 -3.52 24.52 -5.69
CA LEU A 136 -3.20 24.44 -4.27
C LEU A 136 -3.27 25.82 -3.62
N GLY A 137 -3.78 25.87 -2.42
CA GLY A 137 -3.80 27.08 -1.65
C GLY A 137 -4.66 28.18 -2.30
N THR A 138 -4.04 29.35 -2.48
CA THR A 138 -4.68 30.49 -3.14
C THR A 138 -4.57 30.44 -4.66
N THR A 139 -3.89 29.43 -5.22
CA THR A 139 -3.72 29.27 -6.67
C THR A 139 -5.07 28.97 -7.32
N PRO A 140 -5.49 29.76 -8.33
CA PRO A 140 -6.77 29.54 -8.98
C PRO A 140 -6.77 28.22 -9.78
N SER A 141 -7.95 27.69 -10.03
CA SER A 141 -8.15 26.56 -10.96
C SER A 141 -7.63 26.91 -12.35
N ALA A 142 -7.06 25.92 -13.04
CA ALA A 142 -6.59 26.04 -14.43
C ALA A 142 -7.02 24.82 -15.25
N PRO A 143 -7.01 24.93 -16.59
CA PRO A 143 -7.28 23.81 -17.47
C PRO A 143 -6.26 22.68 -17.28
N SER A 144 -6.72 21.42 -17.24
CA SER A 144 -5.86 20.25 -17.35
C SER A 144 -5.19 20.19 -18.73
N ASP A 145 -3.93 19.77 -18.74
CA ASP A 145 -3.12 19.50 -19.94
C ASP A 145 -2.55 18.08 -19.95
N LEU A 146 -3.07 17.18 -19.13
CA LEU A 146 -2.55 15.84 -18.86
C LEU A 146 -2.24 15.05 -20.14
N ARG A 147 -3.20 15.00 -21.07
CA ARG A 147 -3.07 14.20 -22.29
C ARG A 147 -2.01 14.79 -23.23
N ALA A 148 -2.00 16.10 -23.40
CA ALA A 148 -1.01 16.80 -24.20
C ALA A 148 0.39 16.69 -23.59
N TRP A 149 0.51 16.85 -22.29
CA TRP A 149 1.77 16.76 -21.54
C TRP A 149 2.38 15.34 -21.66
N LEU A 150 1.61 14.29 -21.31
CA LEU A 150 2.10 12.90 -21.44
C LEU A 150 2.44 12.54 -22.91
N SER A 151 1.63 13.00 -23.87
CA SER A 151 1.92 12.80 -25.30
C SER A 151 3.19 13.53 -25.74
N GLY A 152 3.53 14.63 -25.12
CA GLY A 152 4.79 15.35 -25.34
C GLY A 152 6.02 14.55 -24.90
N ILE A 153 5.92 13.79 -23.81
CA ILE A 153 7.01 12.97 -23.25
C ILE A 153 7.10 11.61 -23.99
N TYR A 154 5.96 10.92 -24.18
CA TYR A 154 5.92 9.51 -24.61
C TYR A 154 5.47 9.30 -26.05
N GLY A 155 5.09 10.35 -26.74
CA GLY A 155 4.51 10.28 -28.08
C GLY A 155 2.98 10.22 -28.07
N ASN A 156 2.41 10.38 -29.27
CA ASN A 156 0.97 10.51 -29.47
C ASN A 156 0.46 9.54 -30.52
N ASN A 157 -0.66 8.87 -30.25
CA ASN A 157 -1.46 8.16 -31.24
C ASN A 157 -2.51 9.12 -31.83
N PRO A 158 -2.64 9.22 -33.16
CA PRO A 158 -3.59 10.12 -33.82
C PRO A 158 -5.07 9.87 -33.48
N SER A 159 -5.42 8.70 -32.94
CA SER A 159 -6.81 8.40 -32.54
C SER A 159 -7.35 9.36 -31.47
N GLY A 160 -6.47 9.91 -30.65
CA GLY A 160 -6.85 10.71 -29.49
C GLY A 160 -7.53 9.94 -28.36
N ILE A 161 -7.72 8.63 -28.50
CA ILE A 161 -8.31 7.74 -27.49
C ILE A 161 -7.24 7.47 -26.41
N PRO A 162 -7.49 7.75 -25.12
CA PRO A 162 -6.49 7.58 -24.07
C PRO A 162 -5.93 6.16 -23.99
N SER A 163 -6.77 5.12 -24.05
CA SER A 163 -6.36 3.71 -23.98
C SER A 163 -5.46 3.24 -25.13
N GLU A 164 -5.41 3.99 -26.22
CA GLU A 164 -4.53 3.71 -27.36
C GLU A 164 -3.23 4.53 -27.35
N GLN A 165 -3.04 5.41 -26.36
CA GLN A 165 -1.84 6.24 -26.28
C GLN A 165 -0.63 5.46 -25.75
N PRO A 166 0.60 5.78 -26.22
CA PRO A 166 1.81 5.11 -25.74
C PRO A 166 2.03 5.16 -24.23
N TRP A 167 1.57 6.21 -23.56
CA TRP A 167 1.69 6.42 -22.13
C TRP A 167 0.62 5.70 -21.31
N PHE A 168 -0.46 5.21 -21.91
CA PHE A 168 -1.60 4.65 -21.19
C PHE A 168 -1.21 3.44 -20.33
N GLN A 169 -0.37 2.55 -20.84
CA GLN A 169 0.08 1.38 -20.09
C GLN A 169 0.87 1.75 -18.81
N LEU A 170 1.62 2.85 -18.86
CA LEU A 170 2.33 3.33 -17.67
C LEU A 170 1.33 3.75 -16.58
N VAL A 171 0.27 4.46 -16.96
CA VAL A 171 -0.79 4.88 -16.04
C VAL A 171 -1.60 3.68 -15.55
N SER A 172 -1.99 2.75 -16.43
CA SER A 172 -2.75 1.54 -16.07
C SER A 172 -2.01 0.69 -15.03
N ARG A 173 -0.70 0.49 -15.21
CA ARG A 173 0.13 -0.28 -14.28
C ARG A 173 0.19 0.30 -12.86
N VAL A 174 -0.08 1.57 -12.67
CA VAL A 174 -0.18 2.18 -11.33
C VAL A 174 -1.35 1.58 -10.57
N PHE A 175 -2.49 1.42 -11.23
CA PHE A 175 -3.68 0.79 -10.65
C PHE A 175 -3.46 -0.71 -10.43
N GLU A 176 -2.90 -1.40 -11.42
CA GLU A 176 -2.56 -2.82 -11.34
C GLU A 176 -1.65 -3.10 -10.13
N ALA A 177 -0.64 -2.23 -9.87
CA ALA A 177 0.27 -2.38 -8.76
C ALA A 177 -0.40 -2.23 -7.37
N MET A 178 -1.48 -1.45 -7.26
CA MET A 178 -2.25 -1.33 -6.02
C MET A 178 -3.28 -2.46 -5.84
N GLU A 179 -3.72 -3.06 -6.95
CA GLU A 179 -4.66 -4.19 -6.97
C GLU A 179 -3.98 -5.50 -6.58
N GLU A 180 -2.73 -5.72 -6.99
CA GLU A 180 -2.01 -7.00 -7.01
C GLU A 180 -2.07 -7.79 -5.69
N ASN A 181 -1.99 -7.11 -4.55
CA ASN A 181 -1.98 -7.75 -3.24
C ASN A 181 -3.00 -7.13 -2.27
N SER A 182 -4.18 -6.80 -2.77
CA SER A 182 -5.24 -6.19 -1.95
C SER A 182 -6.63 -6.55 -2.46
N GLY A 183 -7.65 -6.32 -1.66
CA GLY A 183 -9.06 -6.46 -2.06
C GLY A 183 -9.59 -5.30 -2.90
N LEU A 184 -8.71 -4.57 -3.57
CA LEU A 184 -9.08 -3.52 -4.51
C LEU A 184 -9.23 -4.10 -5.91
N SER A 185 -10.20 -3.61 -6.65
CA SER A 185 -10.34 -3.85 -8.10
C SER A 185 -10.53 -2.53 -8.82
N PHE A 186 -9.86 -2.35 -9.96
CA PHE A 186 -9.96 -1.13 -10.72
C PHE A 186 -10.53 -1.35 -12.11
N VAL A 187 -11.46 -0.47 -12.48
CA VAL A 187 -12.07 -0.49 -13.82
C VAL A 187 -11.84 0.85 -14.50
N TYR A 188 -11.15 0.80 -15.64
CA TYR A 188 -10.96 1.99 -16.46
C TYR A 188 -12.30 2.40 -17.13
N GLU A 189 -12.73 3.63 -16.87
CA GLU A 189 -13.84 4.28 -17.55
C GLU A 189 -13.28 5.12 -18.69
N GLU A 190 -13.53 4.69 -19.93
CA GLU A 190 -12.96 5.33 -21.11
C GLU A 190 -13.48 6.75 -21.34
N ASN A 191 -14.72 7.00 -20.89
CA ASN A 191 -15.35 8.29 -21.01
C ASN A 191 -15.06 9.15 -19.80
N ASP A 192 -14.81 10.43 -20.04
CA ASP A 192 -14.82 11.46 -19.01
C ASP A 192 -15.45 12.73 -19.62
N ASP A 193 -16.48 13.24 -18.97
CA ASP A 193 -17.30 14.34 -19.49
C ASP A 193 -16.66 15.72 -19.35
N GLY A 194 -15.44 15.81 -18.79
CA GLY A 194 -14.72 17.05 -18.60
C GLY A 194 -15.37 18.00 -17.57
N ALA A 195 -16.28 17.52 -16.73
CA ALA A 195 -16.79 18.32 -15.63
C ALA A 195 -15.65 18.72 -14.68
N SER A 196 -15.73 19.91 -14.08
CA SER A 196 -14.67 20.42 -13.20
C SER A 196 -14.35 19.44 -12.08
N ILE A 197 -13.06 19.23 -11.84
CA ILE A 197 -12.54 18.41 -10.73
C ILE A 197 -13.13 18.95 -9.40
N ILE A 198 -13.43 18.05 -8.45
CA ILE A 198 -14.03 18.31 -7.13
C ILE A 198 -15.51 18.72 -7.16
N THR A 199 -15.94 19.50 -8.13
CA THR A 199 -17.34 19.99 -8.15
C THR A 199 -18.35 18.94 -8.62
N SER A 200 -17.86 17.89 -9.28
CA SER A 200 -18.66 16.77 -9.81
C SER A 200 -18.30 15.45 -9.13
N ASN A 201 -18.43 15.43 -7.88
CA ASN A 201 -17.82 14.57 -6.85
C ASN A 201 -18.13 13.08 -6.89
N GLN A 202 -18.61 12.49 -7.93
CA GLN A 202 -18.83 11.03 -7.93
C GLN A 202 -18.63 10.47 -9.32
N GLY A 203 -17.96 9.34 -9.37
CA GLY A 203 -17.92 8.53 -10.56
C GLY A 203 -19.33 8.15 -11.01
N GLN A 204 -19.48 7.96 -12.30
CA GLN A 204 -20.71 7.51 -12.92
C GLN A 204 -20.37 6.65 -14.13
N LEU A 205 -20.77 5.39 -14.11
CA LEU A 205 -20.51 4.45 -15.21
C LEU A 205 -20.98 5.01 -16.55
N GLY A 206 -20.11 4.91 -17.55
CA GLY A 206 -20.34 5.43 -18.90
C GLY A 206 -20.15 6.94 -19.03
N LEU A 207 -19.75 7.64 -17.96
CA LEU A 207 -19.60 9.09 -17.95
C LEU A 207 -18.27 9.57 -17.39
N ARG A 208 -17.82 9.05 -16.24
CA ARG A 208 -16.55 9.39 -15.59
C ARG A 208 -16.19 8.40 -14.48
N GLY A 209 -14.91 8.23 -14.21
CA GLY A 209 -14.40 7.42 -13.08
C GLY A 209 -14.68 8.03 -11.71
N ASP A 210 -14.57 7.21 -10.67
CA ASP A 210 -14.54 7.62 -9.27
C ASP A 210 -13.26 8.40 -8.96
N ILE A 211 -12.12 7.92 -9.48
CA ILE A 211 -10.82 8.59 -9.44
C ILE A 211 -10.57 9.19 -10.81
N ARG A 212 -10.35 10.50 -10.86
CA ARG A 212 -10.11 11.22 -12.10
C ARG A 212 -8.70 11.79 -12.10
N ILE A 213 -7.90 11.46 -13.12
CA ILE A 213 -6.53 11.90 -13.24
C ILE A 213 -6.46 13.12 -14.15
N SER A 214 -5.81 14.17 -13.66
CA SER A 214 -5.55 15.42 -14.37
C SER A 214 -4.11 15.88 -14.14
N ALA A 215 -3.64 16.82 -14.93
CA ALA A 215 -2.39 17.53 -14.68
C ALA A 215 -2.53 18.99 -15.07
N ARG A 216 -1.71 19.83 -14.48
CA ARG A 216 -1.62 21.27 -14.77
C ARG A 216 -0.30 21.82 -14.19
N ALA A 217 0.15 22.97 -14.65
CA ALA A 217 1.22 23.66 -13.95
C ALA A 217 0.77 24.05 -12.53
N ILE A 218 1.49 23.56 -11.51
CA ILE A 218 1.27 23.87 -10.09
C ILE A 218 2.34 24.89 -9.65
N ASP A 219 3.56 24.44 -9.35
CA ASP A 219 4.68 25.30 -8.97
C ASP A 219 5.97 25.01 -9.78
N GLY A 220 5.93 24.06 -10.71
CA GLY A 220 7.05 23.68 -11.58
C GLY A 220 8.22 23.13 -10.78
N SER A 221 9.40 23.78 -10.88
CA SER A 221 10.58 23.37 -10.13
C SER A 221 10.57 23.82 -8.66
N GLY A 222 9.41 24.17 -8.14
CA GLY A 222 9.18 24.61 -6.77
C GLY A 222 9.11 26.12 -6.60
N ASN A 223 8.58 26.51 -5.44
CA ASN A 223 8.52 27.91 -5.04
C ASN A 223 9.88 28.34 -4.48
N PRO A 224 10.57 29.33 -5.06
CA PRO A 224 11.88 29.77 -4.60
C PRO A 224 11.88 30.34 -3.17
N ASP A 225 10.71 30.77 -2.66
CA ASP A 225 10.61 31.38 -1.33
C ASP A 225 10.55 30.33 -0.22
N ASP A 226 9.88 29.19 -0.45
CA ASP A 226 9.69 28.12 0.53
C ASP A 226 10.39 26.81 0.18
N GLN A 227 10.88 26.66 -1.05
CA GLN A 227 11.52 25.45 -1.55
C GLN A 227 10.61 24.21 -1.46
N SER A 228 9.29 24.40 -1.49
CA SER A 228 8.35 23.31 -1.66
C SER A 228 8.28 22.94 -3.14
N ASN A 229 8.64 21.73 -3.47
CA ASN A 229 8.65 21.23 -4.84
C ASN A 229 7.50 20.22 -4.98
N THR A 230 6.33 20.71 -5.32
CA THR A 230 5.09 19.92 -5.39
C THR A 230 5.05 19.14 -6.69
N LEU A 231 5.04 17.82 -6.60
CA LEU A 231 4.91 16.94 -7.75
C LEU A 231 3.44 16.69 -8.11
N GLY A 232 2.58 16.67 -7.12
CA GLY A 232 1.16 16.42 -7.30
C GLY A 232 0.41 16.48 -5.99
N PHE A 233 -0.89 16.28 -6.09
CA PHE A 233 -1.74 16.11 -4.93
C PHE A 233 -2.98 15.30 -5.28
N ALA A 234 -3.52 14.61 -4.28
CA ALA A 234 -4.75 13.85 -4.40
C ALA A 234 -5.73 14.13 -3.27
N TYR A 235 -6.99 13.87 -3.54
CA TYR A 235 -8.06 13.93 -2.55
C TYR A 235 -8.32 12.56 -1.95
N ALA A 236 -8.71 12.55 -0.67
CA ALA A 236 -9.08 11.34 0.05
C ALA A 236 -10.29 10.61 -0.57
N PRO A 237 -10.56 9.35 -0.20
CA PRO A 237 -11.66 8.55 -0.73
C PRO A 237 -13.01 9.27 -0.74
N ASN A 238 -13.86 8.88 -1.70
CA ASN A 238 -15.12 9.51 -2.10
C ASN A 238 -14.99 10.86 -2.85
N PHE A 239 -13.76 11.37 -2.99
CA PHE A 239 -13.38 12.40 -3.95
C PHE A 239 -12.33 11.83 -4.91
N GLY A 240 -11.20 11.36 -4.40
CA GLY A 240 -10.20 10.54 -5.07
C GLY A 240 -9.48 11.15 -6.28
N ASP A 241 -9.80 12.39 -6.65
CA ASP A 241 -9.22 13.03 -7.84
C ASP A 241 -7.73 13.34 -7.64
N ILE A 242 -6.93 13.13 -8.69
CA ILE A 242 -5.48 13.29 -8.69
C ILE A 242 -5.09 14.40 -9.65
N ILE A 243 -4.20 15.29 -9.20
CA ILE A 243 -3.65 16.37 -10.00
C ILE A 243 -2.13 16.33 -9.94
N LEU A 244 -1.47 16.18 -11.10
CA LEU A 244 -0.01 16.21 -11.22
C LEU A 244 0.50 17.59 -11.68
N ASP A 245 1.74 17.93 -11.33
CA ASP A 245 2.39 19.15 -11.84
C ASP A 245 3.03 18.89 -13.20
N SER A 246 2.35 19.27 -14.28
CA SER A 246 2.85 19.12 -15.65
C SER A 246 4.04 20.02 -15.99
N ALA A 247 4.36 20.99 -15.15
CA ALA A 247 5.49 21.90 -15.34
C ALA A 247 6.75 21.46 -14.60
N ASP A 248 6.68 20.42 -13.74
CA ASP A 248 7.84 19.99 -12.98
C ASP A 248 8.77 19.09 -13.83
N PRO A 249 10.06 19.45 -13.98
CA PRO A 249 11.04 18.68 -14.74
C PRO A 249 11.37 17.32 -14.12
N PHE A 250 10.90 17.02 -12.90
CA PHE A 250 11.00 15.70 -12.29
C PHE A 250 10.47 14.60 -13.21
N TYR A 251 9.44 14.90 -13.98
CA TYR A 251 8.77 13.95 -14.87
C TYR A 251 9.42 13.79 -16.25
N ASP A 252 10.39 14.64 -16.60
CA ASP A 252 11.14 14.53 -17.86
C ASP A 252 12.08 13.31 -17.86
N ASP A 253 12.39 12.78 -16.68
CA ASP A 253 13.24 11.60 -16.52
C ASP A 253 12.45 10.32 -16.78
N THR A 254 12.66 9.73 -17.95
CA THR A 254 12.03 8.47 -18.38
C THR A 254 12.87 7.23 -18.07
N ILE A 255 13.97 7.36 -17.34
CA ILE A 255 14.83 6.25 -16.94
C ILE A 255 14.03 5.26 -16.07
N LEU A 256 14.45 3.98 -16.12
CA LEU A 256 13.82 2.90 -15.36
C LEU A 256 12.29 2.86 -15.59
N ASN A 257 11.90 2.99 -16.84
CA ASN A 257 10.49 2.99 -17.24
C ASN A 257 9.67 4.06 -16.51
N SER A 258 10.23 5.28 -16.44
CA SER A 258 9.62 6.46 -15.81
C SER A 258 9.27 6.26 -14.34
N ILE A 259 10.20 5.70 -13.56
CA ILE A 259 10.00 5.39 -12.14
C ILE A 259 9.50 6.61 -11.34
N GLY A 260 9.96 7.83 -11.69
CA GLY A 260 9.51 9.05 -11.05
C GLY A 260 8.02 9.29 -11.21
N LEU A 261 7.52 9.29 -12.44
CA LEU A 261 6.08 9.44 -12.73
C LEU A 261 5.27 8.28 -12.14
N PHE A 262 5.77 7.05 -12.29
CA PHE A 262 5.10 5.87 -11.75
C PHE A 262 4.93 5.99 -10.23
N ASN A 263 5.99 6.28 -9.49
CA ASN A 263 5.92 6.36 -8.03
C ASN A 263 5.12 7.59 -7.56
N ALA A 264 5.23 8.74 -8.21
CA ALA A 264 4.42 9.91 -7.86
C ALA A 264 2.93 9.62 -8.06
N LEU A 265 2.54 9.07 -9.21
CA LEU A 265 1.13 8.74 -9.46
C LEU A 265 0.63 7.60 -8.56
N THR A 266 1.47 6.60 -8.25
CA THR A 266 1.11 5.51 -7.31
C THR A 266 0.95 6.05 -5.89
N HIS A 267 1.78 7.01 -5.48
CA HIS A 267 1.67 7.70 -4.19
C HIS A 267 0.36 8.50 -4.09
N GLU A 268 0.04 9.28 -5.11
CA GLU A 268 -1.23 10.02 -5.15
C GLU A 268 -2.45 9.08 -5.17
N LEU A 269 -2.33 7.95 -5.88
CA LEU A 269 -3.35 6.90 -5.83
C LEU A 269 -3.48 6.33 -4.42
N GLY A 270 -2.37 6.14 -3.68
CA GLY A 270 -2.39 5.76 -2.27
C GLY A 270 -3.26 6.70 -1.43
N HIS A 271 -3.13 8.01 -1.61
CA HIS A 271 -3.98 9.00 -0.96
C HIS A 271 -5.45 8.89 -1.38
N ALA A 272 -5.71 8.71 -2.68
CA ALA A 272 -7.05 8.48 -3.21
C ALA A 272 -7.70 7.21 -2.65
N LEU A 273 -6.90 6.25 -2.19
CA LEU A 273 -7.33 5.01 -1.54
C LEU A 273 -7.38 5.11 -0.01
N GLY A 274 -6.97 6.23 0.55
CA GLY A 274 -7.05 6.51 1.99
C GLY A 274 -5.75 6.31 2.76
N LEU A 275 -4.63 6.12 2.10
CA LEU A 275 -3.34 6.11 2.77
C LEU A 275 -2.88 7.54 3.10
N SER A 276 -2.29 7.72 4.24
CA SER A 276 -1.69 8.98 4.67
C SER A 276 -0.17 8.93 4.52
N HIS A 277 0.48 10.08 4.60
CA HIS A 277 1.94 10.10 4.69
C HIS A 277 2.44 9.36 5.92
N VAL A 278 3.58 8.70 5.77
CA VAL A 278 4.24 7.91 6.81
C VAL A 278 5.68 8.36 7.07
N CYS A 279 6.20 8.02 8.24
CA CYS A 279 7.58 8.24 8.68
C CYS A 279 8.25 6.88 8.99
N PRO A 280 9.59 6.80 9.07
CA PRO A 280 10.56 7.87 8.88
C PRO A 280 10.82 8.19 7.42
N LEU A 281 11.49 9.31 7.14
CA LEU A 281 11.95 9.67 5.80
C LEU A 281 13.26 8.93 5.49
N ASN A 282 13.17 7.67 5.11
CA ASN A 282 14.32 6.78 4.89
C ASN A 282 14.32 6.05 3.54
N GLU A 283 13.41 6.43 2.65
CA GLU A 283 13.28 5.88 1.29
C GLU A 283 12.91 4.39 1.22
N THR A 284 12.13 3.94 2.17
CA THR A 284 11.70 2.54 2.24
C THR A 284 10.21 2.34 2.00
N LYS A 285 9.43 3.43 1.95
CA LYS A 285 7.97 3.38 1.78
C LYS A 285 7.52 4.34 0.70
N LEU A 286 6.50 3.94 -0.05
CA LEU A 286 5.92 4.78 -1.09
C LEU A 286 5.26 6.03 -0.52
N MET A 287 4.57 5.89 0.62
CA MET A 287 3.82 6.97 1.24
C MET A 287 4.65 7.92 2.11
N GLU A 288 5.99 7.89 2.01
CA GLU A 288 6.80 8.99 2.57
C GLU A 288 6.49 10.30 1.84
N PRO A 289 6.45 11.46 2.54
CA PRO A 289 6.10 12.76 1.91
C PRO A 289 7.00 13.19 0.74
N LEU A 290 8.15 12.56 0.59
CA LEU A 290 9.12 12.80 -0.48
C LEU A 290 9.21 11.58 -1.40
N ILE A 291 8.91 11.77 -2.67
CA ILE A 291 8.92 10.67 -3.64
C ILE A 291 10.33 10.10 -3.81
N SER A 292 10.45 8.80 -3.59
CA SER A 292 11.69 8.04 -3.83
C SER A 292 11.70 7.43 -5.23
N ARG A 293 12.91 7.29 -5.79
CA ARG A 293 13.20 6.53 -7.01
C ARG A 293 14.07 5.30 -6.72
N ALA A 294 14.24 4.97 -5.42
CA ALA A 294 15.08 3.84 -5.00
C ALA A 294 14.38 2.49 -5.16
N PHE A 295 13.07 2.49 -5.28
CA PHE A 295 12.22 1.32 -5.48
C PHE A 295 11.04 1.70 -6.38
N ARG A 296 10.27 0.71 -6.84
CA ARG A 296 9.12 0.93 -7.71
C ARG A 296 7.82 0.45 -7.05
N GLY A 297 6.83 1.33 -6.99
CA GLY A 297 5.48 1.02 -6.53
C GLY A 297 5.33 0.76 -5.03
N PRO A 298 4.19 0.18 -4.62
CA PRO A 298 3.88 -0.09 -3.22
C PRO A 298 4.89 -1.03 -2.58
N GLN A 299 5.17 -0.80 -1.31
CA GLN A 299 6.03 -1.63 -0.48
C GLN A 299 5.17 -2.38 0.56
N TYR A 300 5.78 -3.13 1.45
CA TYR A 300 5.03 -3.92 2.44
C TYR A 300 4.08 -3.07 3.30
N ASP A 301 4.51 -1.88 3.72
CA ASP A 301 3.71 -0.98 4.56
C ASP A 301 2.42 -0.53 3.86
N GLU A 302 2.50 -0.23 2.56
CA GLU A 302 1.34 0.15 1.77
C GLU A 302 0.37 -1.03 1.60
N PHE A 303 0.85 -2.22 1.28
CA PHE A 303 -0.01 -3.40 1.19
C PHE A 303 -0.62 -3.77 2.54
N TYR A 304 0.15 -3.70 3.62
CA TYR A 304 -0.39 -3.91 4.96
C TYR A 304 -1.56 -2.94 5.26
N SER A 305 -1.40 -1.68 4.90
CA SER A 305 -2.43 -0.66 5.10
C SER A 305 -3.63 -0.84 4.19
N LEU A 306 -3.41 -1.24 2.93
CA LEU A 306 -4.48 -1.51 1.97
C LEU A 306 -5.28 -2.76 2.36
N GLN A 307 -4.62 -3.85 2.73
CA GLN A 307 -5.32 -5.07 3.17
C GLN A 307 -6.11 -4.82 4.46
N ARG A 308 -5.57 -4.07 5.40
CA ARG A 308 -6.34 -3.66 6.57
C ARG A 308 -7.62 -2.91 6.21
N GLN A 309 -7.62 -2.10 5.15
CA GLN A 309 -8.79 -1.32 4.75
C GLN A 309 -9.72 -2.11 3.83
N TYR A 310 -9.17 -2.89 2.91
CA TYR A 310 -9.90 -3.47 1.78
C TYR A 310 -9.84 -5.00 1.72
N GLY A 311 -9.14 -5.65 2.66
CA GLY A 311 -8.89 -7.09 2.64
C GLY A 311 -7.82 -7.48 1.62
N ASP A 312 -7.61 -8.77 1.47
CA ASP A 312 -6.72 -9.33 0.46
C ASP A 312 -7.46 -9.68 -0.85
N GLU A 313 -6.72 -10.21 -1.82
CA GLU A 313 -7.26 -10.60 -3.14
C GLU A 313 -8.41 -11.63 -3.04
N LEU A 314 -8.42 -12.48 -2.01
CA LEU A 314 -9.37 -13.58 -1.90
C LEU A 314 -10.66 -13.21 -1.15
N GLU A 315 -10.72 -12.05 -0.51
CA GLU A 315 -11.92 -11.51 0.11
C GLU A 315 -13.09 -11.33 -0.87
N GLU A 316 -12.80 -11.06 -2.13
CA GLU A 316 -13.82 -10.88 -3.17
C GLU A 316 -14.09 -12.15 -4.00
N ALA A 317 -13.35 -13.23 -3.79
CA ALA A 317 -13.37 -14.43 -4.65
C ALA A 317 -14.73 -15.14 -4.76
N SER A 318 -15.67 -14.86 -3.88
CA SER A 318 -17.03 -15.42 -3.94
C SER A 318 -18.10 -14.44 -4.45
N GLY A 319 -17.75 -13.58 -5.41
CA GLY A 319 -18.68 -12.67 -6.08
C GLY A 319 -19.06 -11.45 -5.24
N GLY A 320 -18.08 -10.79 -4.66
CA GLY A 320 -18.21 -9.58 -3.86
C GLY A 320 -18.75 -9.83 -2.45
N ASN A 321 -18.47 -10.99 -1.89
CA ASN A 321 -18.69 -11.31 -0.49
C ASN A 321 -17.36 -11.76 0.11
N ASP A 322 -17.15 -11.38 1.37
CA ASP A 322 -16.09 -11.91 2.21
C ASP A 322 -16.09 -13.44 2.26
N ASN A 323 -14.95 -14.08 2.53
CA ASN A 323 -14.82 -15.52 2.69
C ASN A 323 -15.06 -15.98 4.15
N ASP A 324 -15.68 -15.17 4.99
CA ASP A 324 -15.99 -15.38 6.42
C ASP A 324 -16.90 -16.58 6.73
N ALA A 325 -17.26 -17.37 5.78
CA ALA A 325 -18.16 -18.51 6.01
C ALA A 325 -17.92 -19.64 5.02
N THR A 326 -18.14 -20.89 5.44
CA THR A 326 -18.01 -22.09 4.60
C THR A 326 -18.84 -22.02 3.32
N THR A 327 -19.99 -21.32 3.34
CA THR A 327 -20.84 -21.11 2.15
C THR A 327 -20.25 -20.11 1.15
N ARG A 328 -19.23 -19.42 1.52
CA ARG A 328 -18.50 -18.41 0.73
C ARG A 328 -17.00 -18.71 0.67
N ALA A 329 -16.59 -19.88 1.16
CA ALA A 329 -15.20 -20.29 1.18
C ALA A 329 -14.55 -20.17 -0.20
N THR A 330 -13.38 -19.59 -0.24
CA THR A 330 -12.59 -19.48 -1.47
C THR A 330 -12.11 -20.85 -1.91
N ALA A 331 -12.43 -21.21 -3.15
CA ALA A 331 -12.04 -22.51 -3.71
C ALA A 331 -10.56 -22.48 -4.11
N LEU A 332 -9.76 -23.33 -3.47
CA LEU A 332 -8.34 -23.49 -3.79
C LEU A 332 -8.17 -24.58 -4.87
N THR A 333 -7.38 -24.26 -5.88
CA THR A 333 -7.00 -25.19 -6.94
C THR A 333 -5.55 -25.61 -6.70
N LEU A 334 -5.35 -26.87 -6.37
CA LEU A 334 -4.03 -27.45 -6.19
C LEU A 334 -3.41 -27.77 -7.55
N ASP A 335 -2.10 -27.74 -7.64
CA ASP A 335 -1.37 -28.18 -8.82
C ASP A 335 -1.43 -29.73 -9.01
N ALA A 336 -0.69 -30.24 -10.00
CA ALA A 336 -0.70 -31.67 -10.32
C ALA A 336 -0.05 -32.54 -9.22
N GLU A 337 0.80 -31.95 -8.42
CA GLU A 337 1.51 -32.54 -7.29
C GLU A 337 0.69 -32.45 -5.98
N GLY A 338 -0.46 -31.75 -6.01
CA GLY A 338 -1.32 -31.55 -4.85
C GLY A 338 -0.89 -30.38 -3.96
N PHE A 339 -0.08 -29.47 -4.47
CA PHE A 339 0.47 -28.34 -3.73
C PHE A 339 -0.16 -27.00 -4.13
N LEU A 340 -0.21 -26.09 -3.19
CA LEU A 340 -0.59 -24.68 -3.38
C LEU A 340 0.20 -23.82 -2.41
N GLU A 341 0.72 -22.71 -2.92
CA GLU A 341 1.21 -21.58 -2.14
C GLU A 341 0.41 -20.33 -2.50
N ARG A 342 -0.05 -19.61 -1.48
CA ARG A 342 -0.70 -18.29 -1.62
C ARG A 342 -0.11 -17.33 -0.61
N ALA A 343 0.64 -16.37 -1.09
CA ALA A 343 1.17 -15.27 -0.30
C ALA A 343 0.19 -14.10 -0.28
N TRP A 344 0.45 -13.14 0.57
CA TRP A 344 -0.30 -11.89 0.71
C TRP A 344 -1.77 -12.06 1.09
N LEU A 345 -2.11 -13.13 1.79
CA LEU A 345 -3.40 -13.26 2.45
C LEU A 345 -3.39 -12.51 3.78
N SER A 346 -4.54 -12.14 4.31
CA SER A 346 -4.60 -11.42 5.59
C SER A 346 -5.84 -11.73 6.42
N ILE A 347 -5.63 -11.85 7.71
CA ILE A 347 -6.70 -11.60 8.68
C ILE A 347 -6.68 -10.10 8.97
N ASP A 348 -7.71 -9.37 8.58
CA ASP A 348 -7.71 -7.91 8.57
C ASP A 348 -8.18 -7.24 9.88
N ASP A 349 -9.04 -7.92 10.65
CA ASP A 349 -9.49 -7.47 11.97
C ASP A 349 -9.76 -8.66 12.94
N ASN A 350 -10.35 -8.39 14.09
CA ASN A 350 -10.69 -9.41 15.10
C ASN A 350 -11.98 -10.18 14.86
N LYS A 351 -12.61 -10.04 13.70
CA LYS A 351 -13.83 -10.73 13.29
C LYS A 351 -13.66 -11.48 11.98
N ASP A 352 -12.62 -11.15 11.29
CA ASP A 352 -12.23 -11.74 10.05
C ASP A 352 -11.83 -13.21 10.25
N ILE A 353 -12.31 -14.06 9.35
CA ILE A 353 -12.11 -15.51 9.37
C ILE A 353 -12.04 -16.00 7.93
N ASP A 354 -10.89 -16.45 7.51
CA ASP A 354 -10.73 -16.99 6.17
C ASP A 354 -11.19 -18.43 6.08
N TYR A 355 -12.16 -18.69 5.23
CA TYR A 355 -12.56 -20.03 4.84
C TYR A 355 -12.10 -20.35 3.42
N TYR A 356 -11.40 -21.46 3.31
CA TYR A 356 -10.96 -22.02 2.03
C TYR A 356 -11.58 -23.39 1.83
N SER A 357 -11.84 -23.76 0.58
CA SER A 357 -12.31 -25.11 0.23
C SER A 357 -11.36 -25.75 -0.77
N PHE A 358 -11.14 -27.05 -0.63
CA PHE A 358 -10.28 -27.85 -1.50
C PHE A 358 -10.83 -29.27 -1.62
N SER A 359 -10.40 -29.99 -2.65
CA SER A 359 -10.80 -31.38 -2.86
C SER A 359 -9.74 -32.35 -2.33
N ALA A 360 -10.16 -33.38 -1.66
CA ALA A 360 -9.30 -34.50 -1.26
C ALA A 360 -9.96 -35.84 -1.56
N LYS A 361 -9.14 -36.87 -1.77
CA LYS A 361 -9.58 -38.25 -1.96
C LYS A 361 -9.38 -39.05 -0.68
N ARG A 362 -10.09 -40.15 -0.59
CA ARG A 362 -9.90 -41.10 0.48
C ARG A 362 -8.44 -41.59 0.53
N LEU A 363 -7.87 -41.59 1.72
CA LEU A 363 -6.46 -41.90 2.04
C LEU A 363 -5.45 -40.82 1.68
N ASP A 364 -5.83 -39.73 1.05
CA ASP A 364 -4.93 -38.57 0.96
C ASP A 364 -4.57 -38.08 2.37
N GLN A 365 -3.39 -37.52 2.49
CA GLN A 365 -2.95 -36.84 3.70
C GLN A 365 -2.85 -35.34 3.44
N ILE A 366 -3.08 -34.56 4.47
CA ILE A 366 -2.97 -33.11 4.40
C ILE A 366 -1.80 -32.61 5.21
N GLN A 367 -1.13 -31.60 4.66
CA GLN A 367 -0.19 -30.73 5.35
C GLN A 367 -0.57 -29.30 5.01
N VAL A 368 -0.75 -28.49 6.04
CA VAL A 368 -1.05 -27.06 5.93
C VAL A 368 -0.07 -26.29 6.80
N ALA A 369 0.48 -25.22 6.25
CA ALA A 369 1.20 -24.25 7.04
C ALA A 369 0.64 -22.84 6.78
N VAL A 370 0.45 -22.07 7.84
CA VAL A 370 0.13 -20.65 7.79
C VAL A 370 1.31 -19.89 8.37
N ASN A 371 2.03 -19.19 7.50
CA ASN A 371 3.24 -18.47 7.86
C ASN A 371 2.96 -16.98 7.96
N PRO A 372 2.99 -16.37 9.16
CA PRO A 372 2.87 -14.93 9.29
C PRO A 372 3.98 -14.21 8.53
N GLY A 373 3.64 -13.14 7.81
CA GLY A 373 4.63 -12.35 7.08
C GLY A 373 5.77 -11.91 7.99
N SER A 374 7.00 -12.04 7.53
CA SER A 374 8.21 -11.87 8.36
C SER A 374 8.88 -10.51 8.21
N GLU A 375 8.27 -9.57 7.52
CA GLU A 375 8.85 -8.24 7.32
C GLU A 375 8.96 -7.46 8.62
N ASN A 376 10.16 -6.91 8.83
CA ASN A 376 10.42 -5.94 9.89
C ASN A 376 10.88 -4.64 9.24
N TYR A 377 10.16 -3.57 9.47
CA TYR A 377 10.53 -2.28 8.91
C TYR A 377 10.48 -1.14 9.93
N ALA A 378 11.15 -0.04 9.62
CA ALA A 378 11.13 1.13 10.48
C ALA A 378 9.81 1.88 10.32
N GLU A 379 9.08 2.06 11.41
CA GLU A 379 7.87 2.86 11.49
C GLU A 379 8.11 4.05 12.42
N GLY A 380 7.77 5.24 11.96
CA GLY A 380 7.84 6.45 12.75
C GLY A 380 6.49 6.79 13.36
N PRO A 381 6.46 7.49 14.50
CA PRO A 381 5.21 7.96 15.05
C PRO A 381 4.57 8.98 14.11
N ALA A 382 3.36 8.72 13.72
CA ALA A 382 2.60 9.56 12.80
C ALA A 382 2.42 11.02 13.26
N THR A 383 2.60 11.29 14.55
CA THR A 383 2.34 12.59 15.17
C THR A 383 3.59 13.31 15.66
N GLN A 384 4.78 12.78 15.39
CA GLN A 384 6.04 13.30 15.91
C GLN A 384 7.07 13.53 14.79
N ASN A 385 8.28 13.87 15.18
CA ASN A 385 9.39 14.10 14.28
C ASN A 385 9.69 12.86 13.43
N CYS A 386 9.62 12.97 12.09
CA CYS A 386 9.95 11.92 11.13
C CYS A 386 11.40 11.38 11.20
N ASN A 387 12.21 11.87 12.13
CA ASN A 387 13.56 11.38 12.38
C ASN A 387 13.61 10.23 13.40
N THR A 388 12.52 9.94 14.08
CA THR A 388 12.43 8.83 15.05
C THR A 388 11.67 7.67 14.43
N SER A 389 12.12 6.46 14.69
CA SER A 389 11.44 5.25 14.27
C SER A 389 11.54 4.16 15.32
N ALA A 390 10.55 3.27 15.33
CA ALA A 390 10.59 1.99 16.02
C ALA A 390 10.55 0.88 14.97
N THR A 391 10.98 -0.31 15.33
CA THR A 391 10.80 -1.48 14.46
C THR A 391 9.36 -1.97 14.57
N PHE A 392 8.67 -2.00 13.45
CA PHE A 392 7.39 -2.69 13.32
C PHE A 392 7.65 -4.15 12.97
N ASN A 393 7.14 -5.06 13.78
CA ASN A 393 7.24 -6.49 13.54
C ASN A 393 5.93 -6.98 12.91
N ALA A 394 5.93 -7.14 11.60
CA ALA A 394 4.74 -7.52 10.86
C ALA A 394 4.27 -8.96 11.14
N SER A 395 5.16 -9.85 11.58
CA SER A 395 4.79 -11.25 11.89
C SER A 395 4.00 -11.39 13.19
N SER A 396 4.08 -10.40 14.10
CA SER A 396 3.54 -10.52 15.46
C SER A 396 2.31 -9.62 15.69
N GLN A 397 1.43 -9.49 14.70
CA GLN A 397 0.25 -8.64 14.81
C GLN A 397 -0.96 -9.40 15.35
N GLN A 398 -1.14 -10.65 14.93
CA GLN A 398 -2.16 -11.56 15.45
C GLN A 398 -1.57 -12.98 15.62
N ASN A 399 -2.14 -13.76 16.52
CA ASN A 399 -1.82 -15.18 16.67
C ASN A 399 -2.74 -15.99 15.76
N LEU A 400 -2.21 -16.51 14.67
CA LEU A 400 -2.98 -17.28 13.68
C LEU A 400 -3.26 -18.69 14.19
N THR A 401 -4.35 -19.29 13.73
CA THR A 401 -4.73 -20.67 14.02
C THR A 401 -5.34 -21.31 12.78
N ILE A 402 -5.22 -22.64 12.67
CA ILE A 402 -5.77 -23.41 11.53
C ILE A 402 -6.72 -24.46 12.06
N ASP A 403 -7.91 -24.56 11.45
CA ASP A 403 -8.83 -25.70 11.62
C ASP A 403 -9.10 -26.35 10.26
N LEU A 404 -8.97 -27.67 10.22
CA LEU A 404 -9.48 -28.51 9.15
C LEU A 404 -10.91 -28.91 9.46
N LEU A 405 -11.83 -28.63 8.56
CA LEU A 405 -13.25 -28.96 8.71
C LEU A 405 -13.66 -30.03 7.70
N ASP A 406 -14.64 -30.83 8.10
CA ASP A 406 -15.22 -31.90 7.27
C ASP A 406 -16.05 -31.32 6.09
N VAL A 407 -16.59 -32.23 5.28
CA VAL A 407 -17.43 -31.94 4.10
C VAL A 407 -18.73 -31.19 4.43
N ASN A 408 -19.17 -31.19 5.69
CA ASN A 408 -20.32 -30.38 6.11
C ASN A 408 -19.94 -28.95 6.52
N GLY A 409 -18.64 -28.64 6.54
CA GLY A 409 -18.10 -27.33 6.87
C GLY A 409 -18.30 -26.90 8.33
N ARG A 410 -18.52 -27.87 9.25
CA ARG A 410 -18.82 -27.56 10.66
C ARG A 410 -18.02 -28.37 11.66
N THR A 411 -17.77 -29.66 11.38
CA THR A 411 -17.04 -30.53 12.30
C THR A 411 -15.55 -30.31 12.12
N ILE A 412 -14.86 -29.95 13.18
CA ILE A 412 -13.40 -29.84 13.18
C ILE A 412 -12.80 -31.23 13.19
N LEU A 413 -11.98 -31.55 12.20
CA LEU A 413 -11.27 -32.81 12.05
C LEU A 413 -9.89 -32.76 12.69
N ALA A 414 -9.22 -31.63 12.58
CA ALA A 414 -7.92 -31.37 13.17
C ALA A 414 -7.73 -29.85 13.36
N SER A 415 -6.84 -29.47 14.27
CA SER A 415 -6.51 -28.06 14.53
C SER A 415 -5.02 -27.89 14.81
N ALA A 416 -4.47 -26.74 14.41
CA ALA A 416 -3.18 -26.23 14.82
C ALA A 416 -3.40 -24.89 15.52
N VAL A 417 -3.02 -24.79 16.80
CA VAL A 417 -3.29 -23.64 17.68
C VAL A 417 -2.19 -23.46 18.72
N ALA A 418 -1.03 -24.09 18.52
CA ALA A 418 -0.01 -24.23 19.56
C ALA A 418 1.18 -23.29 19.40
N ALA A 419 1.36 -22.69 18.21
CA ALA A 419 2.47 -21.77 17.99
C ALA A 419 2.25 -20.45 18.74
N GLU A 420 3.34 -19.81 19.09
CA GLU A 420 3.32 -18.48 19.69
C GLU A 420 3.09 -17.43 18.59
N ILE A 421 2.70 -16.22 19.01
CA ILE A 421 2.48 -15.12 18.05
C ILE A 421 3.72 -14.87 17.19
N GLY A 422 3.53 -14.85 15.88
CA GLY A 422 4.59 -14.66 14.90
C GLY A 422 5.31 -15.93 14.46
N GLU A 423 4.92 -17.09 15.00
CA GLU A 423 5.41 -18.40 14.57
C GLU A 423 4.46 -19.05 13.55
N ILE A 424 4.99 -20.00 12.80
CA ILE A 424 4.24 -20.73 11.76
C ILE A 424 3.33 -21.73 12.44
N GLU A 425 2.03 -21.69 12.14
CA GLU A 425 1.10 -22.76 12.48
C GLU A 425 1.17 -23.87 11.45
N ILE A 426 1.35 -25.11 11.91
CA ILE A 426 1.44 -26.28 11.04
C ILE A 426 0.42 -27.34 11.47
N LEU A 427 -0.43 -27.74 10.53
CA LEU A 427 -1.35 -28.88 10.67
C LEU A 427 -0.91 -29.98 9.70
N SER A 428 -0.58 -31.16 10.22
CA SER A 428 -0.13 -32.28 9.41
C SER A 428 -0.64 -33.63 9.92
N GLY A 429 -0.53 -34.65 9.09
CA GLY A 429 -0.80 -36.04 9.47
C GLY A 429 -2.25 -36.48 9.51
N TYR A 430 -3.22 -35.61 9.19
CA TYR A 430 -4.59 -36.03 9.04
C TYR A 430 -4.77 -36.79 7.70
N GLN A 431 -5.37 -37.99 7.75
CA GLN A 431 -5.70 -38.81 6.58
C GLN A 431 -7.19 -38.78 6.33
N PHE A 432 -7.61 -38.48 5.10
CA PHE A 432 -9.01 -38.36 4.73
C PHE A 432 -9.68 -39.74 4.63
N GLU A 433 -10.87 -39.90 5.23
CA GLU A 433 -11.63 -41.14 5.24
C GLU A 433 -12.49 -41.33 3.99
N ALA A 434 -12.82 -40.25 3.27
CA ALA A 434 -13.67 -40.24 2.09
C ALA A 434 -13.25 -39.19 1.08
N ASP A 435 -13.64 -39.37 -0.19
CA ASP A 435 -13.56 -38.34 -1.20
C ASP A 435 -14.52 -37.20 -0.88
N GLY A 436 -14.11 -35.97 -1.06
CA GLY A 436 -14.98 -34.81 -0.81
C GLY A 436 -14.31 -33.45 -0.95
N THR A 437 -15.13 -32.42 -0.77
CA THR A 437 -14.68 -31.07 -0.59
C THR A 437 -14.58 -30.76 0.89
N TYR A 438 -13.42 -30.46 1.38
CA TYR A 438 -13.12 -30.12 2.76
C TYR A 438 -12.83 -28.63 2.88
N PHE A 439 -12.77 -28.14 4.11
CA PHE A 439 -12.55 -26.72 4.36
C PHE A 439 -11.37 -26.52 5.30
N LEU A 440 -10.64 -25.43 5.05
CA LEU A 440 -9.72 -24.83 6.00
C LEU A 440 -10.35 -23.58 6.57
N ARG A 441 -10.09 -23.32 7.83
CA ARG A 441 -10.44 -22.08 8.50
C ARG A 441 -9.18 -21.52 9.14
N VAL A 442 -8.80 -20.31 8.73
CA VAL A 442 -7.74 -19.54 9.36
C VAL A 442 -8.37 -18.45 10.21
N ASN A 443 -7.95 -18.32 11.46
CA ASN A 443 -8.42 -17.28 12.36
C ASN A 443 -7.22 -16.53 12.93
N GLY A 444 -7.43 -15.24 13.21
CA GLY A 444 -6.52 -14.43 13.99
C GLY A 444 -6.84 -14.42 15.48
N GLY A 445 -6.12 -13.59 16.21
CA GLY A 445 -6.35 -13.33 17.63
C GLY A 445 -7.50 -12.33 17.85
N ASN A 446 -7.53 -11.75 19.07
CA ASN A 446 -8.57 -10.81 19.49
C ASN A 446 -8.17 -9.33 19.27
N THR A 447 -7.08 -9.04 18.58
CA THR A 447 -6.63 -7.68 18.29
C THR A 447 -7.25 -7.16 17.02
N ASN A 448 -7.50 -5.87 16.92
CA ASN A 448 -7.98 -5.23 15.69
C ASN A 448 -6.81 -4.84 14.75
N SER A 449 -5.71 -5.59 14.81
CA SER A 449 -4.57 -5.47 13.89
C SER A 449 -4.80 -6.37 12.68
N SER A 450 -4.23 -6.04 11.54
CA SER A 450 -4.14 -6.99 10.43
C SER A 450 -2.94 -7.92 10.61
N GLN A 451 -3.03 -9.13 10.09
CA GLN A 451 -1.92 -10.06 10.00
C GLN A 451 -1.83 -10.61 8.59
N ILE A 452 -0.83 -10.20 7.85
CA ILE A 452 -0.53 -10.78 6.53
C ILE A 452 0.10 -12.15 6.75
N TYR A 453 -0.28 -13.11 5.89
CA TYR A 453 0.27 -14.46 5.95
C TYR A 453 0.40 -15.11 4.58
N THR A 454 1.18 -16.18 4.51
CA THR A 454 1.27 -17.09 3.38
C THR A 454 0.64 -18.43 3.78
N LEU A 455 -0.28 -18.91 2.96
CA LEU A 455 -0.88 -20.24 3.10
C LEU A 455 -0.13 -21.22 2.21
N PHE A 456 0.36 -22.30 2.81
CA PHE A 456 0.87 -23.48 2.12
C PHE A 456 -0.10 -24.63 2.35
N LEU A 457 -0.52 -25.29 1.29
CA LEU A 457 -1.41 -26.45 1.34
C LEU A 457 -0.84 -27.55 0.47
N ASN A 458 -0.68 -28.73 1.05
CA ASN A 458 -0.39 -29.96 0.31
C ASN A 458 -1.44 -31.02 0.64
N VAL A 459 -2.01 -31.65 -0.39
CA VAL A 459 -2.95 -32.78 -0.28
C VAL A 459 -2.49 -33.85 -1.23
N SER A 460 -1.92 -34.92 -0.70
CA SER A 460 -1.33 -35.99 -1.53
C SER A 460 -1.60 -37.37 -0.99
N GLY A 461 -1.68 -38.36 -1.89
CA GLY A 461 -1.95 -39.77 -1.57
C GLY A 461 -0.82 -40.53 -0.83
N ALA A 462 0.12 -39.83 -0.20
CA ALA A 462 1.37 -40.29 0.44
C ALA A 462 2.48 -40.70 -0.55
N PRO A 463 3.74 -40.47 -0.28
CA PRO A 463 4.46 -40.78 0.96
C PRO A 463 5.03 -39.56 1.68
N ALA A 464 5.57 -39.77 2.87
CA ALA A 464 6.28 -38.76 3.64
C ALA A 464 7.28 -37.98 2.76
N PHE A 465 7.08 -36.67 2.65
CA PHE A 465 8.00 -35.77 1.96
C PHE A 465 8.93 -35.09 2.98
N PRO A 466 10.15 -34.74 2.59
CA PRO A 466 10.93 -33.82 3.38
C PRO A 466 10.18 -32.48 3.43
N GLU A 467 10.01 -31.95 4.60
CA GLU A 467 9.39 -30.65 4.83
C GLU A 467 10.48 -29.60 4.92
N ILE A 468 10.66 -28.84 3.84
CA ILE A 468 11.70 -27.83 3.78
C ILE A 468 11.13 -26.47 4.14
N ASN A 469 11.54 -25.96 5.28
CA ASN A 469 11.18 -24.65 5.77
C ASN A 469 12.31 -23.65 5.54
N LEU A 470 11.96 -22.46 5.06
CA LEU A 470 12.84 -21.32 5.05
C LEU A 470 12.88 -20.73 6.47
N ILE A 471 13.98 -21.01 7.19
CA ILE A 471 14.17 -20.52 8.56
C ILE A 471 14.54 -19.03 8.56
N ARG A 472 15.35 -18.63 7.56
CA ARG A 472 15.89 -17.30 7.50
C ARG A 472 16.26 -16.93 6.08
N GLN A 473 16.00 -15.67 5.75
CA GLN A 473 16.53 -15.04 4.55
C GLN A 473 17.21 -13.72 4.92
N ASP A 474 18.41 -13.52 4.43
CA ASP A 474 19.16 -12.29 4.65
C ASP A 474 19.65 -11.76 3.31
N ILE A 475 19.46 -10.47 3.05
CA ILE A 475 20.17 -9.79 1.99
C ILE A 475 21.59 -9.50 2.50
N VAL A 476 22.56 -10.23 1.97
CA VAL A 476 23.97 -10.15 2.42
C VAL A 476 24.80 -9.20 1.57
N ALA A 477 24.33 -8.82 0.41
CA ALA A 477 24.94 -7.78 -0.42
C ALA A 477 23.89 -7.16 -1.35
N GLU A 478 24.07 -5.88 -1.63
CA GLU A 478 23.18 -5.06 -2.42
C GLU A 478 24.03 -4.09 -3.26
N SER A 479 23.74 -3.96 -4.56
CA SER A 479 24.55 -3.19 -5.51
C SER A 479 24.00 -1.79 -5.77
N GLY A 480 22.80 -1.47 -5.30
CA GLY A 480 22.12 -0.19 -5.54
C GLY A 480 22.79 1.02 -4.87
N ILE A 481 22.35 2.20 -5.26
CA ILE A 481 22.78 3.47 -4.66
C ILE A 481 22.24 3.60 -3.23
N VAL A 482 21.03 3.11 -3.03
CA VAL A 482 20.36 3.05 -1.72
C VAL A 482 20.27 1.59 -1.31
N LYS A 483 20.76 1.28 -0.12
CA LYS A 483 20.71 -0.07 0.45
C LYS A 483 19.52 -0.13 1.40
N ASN A 484 18.40 -0.62 0.92
CA ASN A 484 17.14 -0.68 1.64
C ASN A 484 16.67 -2.11 1.99
N SER A 485 17.51 -3.11 1.71
CA SER A 485 17.22 -4.53 1.90
C SER A 485 16.07 -5.06 1.04
N ARG A 486 15.91 -4.50 -0.17
CA ARG A 486 14.92 -4.91 -1.17
C ARG A 486 15.57 -4.99 -2.54
N LEU A 487 14.95 -5.70 -3.48
CA LEU A 487 15.37 -5.73 -4.87
C LEU A 487 14.59 -4.66 -5.65
N ASP A 488 15.30 -3.63 -6.07
CA ASP A 488 14.74 -2.53 -6.83
C ASP A 488 15.14 -2.60 -8.31
N ASP A 489 14.49 -1.81 -9.16
CA ASP A 489 14.70 -1.86 -10.61
C ASP A 489 16.15 -1.51 -10.99
N GLY A 490 16.79 -2.41 -11.72
CA GLY A 490 18.21 -2.29 -12.11
C GLY A 490 19.22 -2.67 -11.03
N GLU A 491 18.79 -3.21 -9.90
CA GLU A 491 19.63 -3.61 -8.79
C GLU A 491 20.00 -5.10 -8.85
N THR A 492 21.09 -5.45 -8.16
CA THR A 492 21.48 -6.83 -7.90
C THR A 492 21.65 -7.04 -6.40
N ILE A 493 20.88 -7.94 -5.84
CA ILE A 493 21.04 -8.36 -4.45
C ILE A 493 21.62 -9.77 -4.35
N LYS A 494 22.32 -10.04 -3.26
CA LYS A 494 22.72 -11.38 -2.87
C LYS A 494 21.95 -11.79 -1.64
N VAL A 495 21.13 -12.80 -1.79
CA VAL A 495 20.31 -13.35 -0.71
C VAL A 495 20.97 -14.61 -0.17
N GLN A 496 21.01 -14.76 1.14
CA GLN A 496 21.38 -15.99 1.82
C GLN A 496 20.10 -16.59 2.41
N LEU A 497 19.82 -17.84 2.06
CA LEU A 497 18.69 -18.59 2.56
C LEU A 497 19.20 -19.65 3.55
N GLU A 498 18.54 -19.80 4.67
CA GLU A 498 18.73 -20.87 5.63
C GLU A 498 17.50 -21.77 5.60
N LEU A 499 17.70 -23.02 5.19
CA LEU A 499 16.63 -24.00 5.06
C LEU A 499 16.78 -25.06 6.14
N SER A 500 15.66 -25.55 6.64
CA SER A 500 15.60 -26.70 7.53
C SER A 500 14.57 -27.69 7.01
N ASN A 501 14.88 -28.96 7.13
CA ASN A 501 13.92 -30.02 6.93
C ASN A 501 13.30 -30.37 8.29
N THR A 502 12.01 -30.11 8.44
CA THR A 502 11.22 -30.50 9.63
C THR A 502 10.37 -31.74 9.35
N GLY A 503 10.43 -32.28 8.11
CA GLY A 503 9.73 -33.50 7.73
C GLY A 503 10.41 -34.75 8.29
N GLU A 504 9.71 -35.88 8.21
CA GLU A 504 10.16 -37.17 8.71
C GLU A 504 11.17 -37.87 7.76
N VAL A 505 11.41 -37.33 6.58
CA VAL A 505 12.26 -37.92 5.54
C VAL A 505 13.31 -36.88 5.09
N ALA A 506 14.54 -37.32 5.02
CA ALA A 506 15.65 -36.51 4.48
C ALA A 506 15.41 -36.19 2.98
N THR A 507 15.88 -35.05 2.54
CA THR A 507 15.91 -34.74 1.10
C THR A 507 16.92 -35.63 0.40
N THR A 508 16.66 -35.97 -0.85
CA THR A 508 17.62 -36.62 -1.74
C THR A 508 17.69 -35.86 -3.05
N ASN A 509 18.89 -35.48 -3.45
CA ASN A 509 19.13 -34.66 -4.66
C ASN A 509 18.29 -33.37 -4.67
N PHE A 510 18.30 -32.66 -3.57
CA PHE A 510 17.48 -31.46 -3.41
C PHE A 510 17.97 -30.30 -4.30
N THR A 511 17.09 -29.80 -5.12
CA THR A 511 17.36 -28.70 -6.04
C THR A 511 16.39 -27.59 -5.80
N ALA A 512 16.87 -26.39 -5.51
CA ALA A 512 16.06 -25.20 -5.41
C ALA A 512 15.99 -24.48 -6.77
N ASN A 513 14.79 -24.27 -7.28
CA ASN A 513 14.55 -23.41 -8.43
C ASN A 513 14.10 -22.05 -7.94
N LEU A 514 14.80 -21.02 -8.37
CA LEU A 514 14.48 -19.64 -8.00
C LEU A 514 13.66 -19.01 -9.11
N SER A 515 12.47 -18.57 -8.78
CA SER A 515 11.56 -17.84 -9.66
C SER A 515 11.07 -16.55 -8.98
N GLY A 516 10.60 -15.61 -9.75
CA GLY A 516 10.10 -14.34 -9.26
C GLY A 516 9.28 -13.62 -10.33
N PRO A 517 8.80 -12.45 -10.02
CA PRO A 517 8.01 -11.66 -10.95
C PRO A 517 8.79 -11.31 -12.22
N ASP A 518 8.06 -10.92 -13.26
CA ASP A 518 8.63 -10.49 -14.55
C ASP A 518 9.64 -9.35 -14.35
N GLY A 519 10.82 -9.53 -14.94
CA GLY A 519 11.92 -8.57 -14.82
C GLY A 519 12.99 -8.97 -13.79
N VAL A 520 12.73 -9.92 -12.90
CA VAL A 520 13.72 -10.46 -11.98
C VAL A 520 14.49 -11.61 -12.61
N THR A 521 15.81 -11.53 -12.58
CA THR A 521 16.70 -12.60 -13.08
C THR A 521 17.50 -13.18 -11.93
N PHE A 522 17.40 -14.48 -11.72
CA PHE A 522 18.16 -15.21 -10.73
C PHE A 522 19.46 -15.77 -11.32
N PHE A 523 20.54 -15.66 -10.56
CA PHE A 523 21.80 -16.28 -10.93
C PHE A 523 22.52 -16.87 -9.70
N PRO A 524 22.65 -18.19 -9.62
CA PRO A 524 22.02 -19.17 -10.52
C PRO A 524 20.51 -19.22 -10.36
N SER A 525 19.77 -19.61 -11.40
CA SER A 525 18.33 -19.84 -11.36
C SER A 525 17.96 -21.20 -10.73
N GLN A 526 18.94 -22.07 -10.61
CA GLN A 526 18.83 -23.38 -9.99
C GLN A 526 20.04 -23.63 -9.11
N ILE A 527 19.82 -24.14 -7.92
CA ILE A 527 20.85 -24.45 -6.94
C ILE A 527 20.68 -25.90 -6.54
N ASP A 528 21.69 -26.70 -6.79
CA ASP A 528 21.77 -28.07 -6.24
C ASP A 528 22.28 -27.96 -4.81
N LEU A 529 21.50 -28.40 -3.87
CA LEU A 529 21.79 -28.36 -2.44
C LEU A 529 22.17 -29.75 -1.93
N GLU A 530 22.99 -29.78 -0.88
CA GLU A 530 23.22 -31.02 -0.16
C GLU A 530 21.92 -31.53 0.45
N ASP A 531 21.80 -32.84 0.64
CA ASP A 531 20.64 -33.42 1.29
C ASP A 531 20.48 -32.83 2.70
N ILE A 532 19.29 -32.39 3.03
CA ILE A 532 18.93 -31.84 4.35
C ILE A 532 18.34 -33.01 5.15
N PRO A 533 18.99 -33.42 6.25
CA PRO A 533 18.60 -34.60 7.04
C PRO A 533 17.20 -34.44 7.71
#